data_ce59886139b763c502496217dbf466a4
#
_entry.id   ce59886139b763c502496217dbf466a4
#
_cell.length_a   1.000
_cell.length_b   1.000
_cell.length_c   1.000
_cell.angle_alpha   90.00
_cell.angle_beta   90.00
_cell.angle_gamma   90.00
#
_symmetry.space_group_name_H-M   'P 1'
#
loop_
_entity.id
_entity.type
_entity.pdbx_description
1 polymer ?
#
loop_
_entity_poly.entity_id
_entity_poly.type
_entity_poly.pdbx_seq_one_letter_code
_entity_poly.pdbx_strand_id
1 'polypeptide(L)'
;MYLSMWLVARHEVPEVPLGTRPLTVAGRGVVGAAWVVYENDSVLSYNELLRAVLVRVGARPRVCITDIWVDSETSKAGGRALWGIPKEMADFDLDRSDGLRASAKSDDGLLAGAAFRPGRRLPGRWPLSYRVAQTLSGRLKTTPVRSRSTLSLARADWSAPDSGPLWALGLSRPLISVELSDFQIRFGEAAADPPRARSERPAP
;
A
#
# COMPACT_ATOMS: atom_id res chain seq x y z
N MET A 1 -3.19 9.45 1.63
CA MET A 1 -2.19 8.38 1.84
C MET A 1 -0.84 9.00 2.13
N TYR A 2 -0.13 8.47 3.11
CA TYR A 2 1.20 8.92 3.56
C TYR A 2 2.16 7.75 3.44
N LEU A 3 3.19 7.87 2.62
CA LEU A 3 4.10 6.80 2.24
C LEU A 3 5.54 7.16 2.59
N SER A 4 6.26 6.22 3.16
CA SER A 4 7.72 6.30 3.34
C SER A 4 8.40 5.10 2.73
N MET A 5 9.64 5.24 2.28
CA MET A 5 10.45 4.19 1.69
C MET A 5 11.85 4.14 2.33
N TRP A 6 12.36 2.94 2.51
CA TRP A 6 13.68 2.65 3.10
C TRP A 6 14.50 1.75 2.18
N LEU A 7 15.81 1.85 2.37
CA LEU A 7 16.75 0.81 1.95
C LEU A 7 17.19 0.06 3.20
N VAL A 8 16.75 -1.18 3.33
CA VAL A 8 17.03 -2.03 4.51
C VAL A 8 18.10 -3.09 4.20
N ALA A 9 18.80 -3.58 5.20
CA ALA A 9 19.74 -4.66 5.03
C ALA A 9 19.01 -5.93 4.54
N ARG A 10 19.69 -6.81 3.83
CA ARG A 10 19.05 -7.98 3.20
C ARG A 10 18.35 -8.90 4.21
N HIS A 11 18.90 -9.04 5.41
CA HIS A 11 18.31 -9.85 6.48
C HIS A 11 17.11 -9.20 7.17
N GLU A 12 16.90 -7.90 6.98
CA GLU A 12 15.74 -7.15 7.48
C GLU A 12 14.56 -7.12 6.49
N VAL A 13 14.79 -7.62 5.26
CA VAL A 13 13.72 -7.68 4.26
C VAL A 13 12.73 -8.76 4.66
N PRO A 14 11.42 -8.44 4.80
CA PRO A 14 10.41 -9.45 5.08
C PRO A 14 10.37 -10.58 4.07
N GLU A 15 9.86 -11.73 4.50
CA GLU A 15 9.60 -12.85 3.60
C GLU A 15 8.64 -12.45 2.48
N VAL A 16 8.91 -12.93 1.29
CA VAL A 16 8.13 -12.64 0.09
C VAL A 16 7.64 -13.95 -0.55
N PRO A 17 6.53 -13.95 -1.30
CA PRO A 17 5.96 -15.13 -1.92
C PRO A 17 6.95 -15.90 -2.78
N LEU A 18 6.81 -17.23 -2.80
CA LEU A 18 7.57 -18.10 -3.71
C LEU A 18 7.37 -17.64 -5.16
N GLY A 19 8.45 -17.69 -5.94
CA GLY A 19 8.45 -17.17 -7.32
C GLY A 19 8.72 -15.67 -7.44
N THR A 20 8.89 -14.98 -6.31
CA THR A 20 9.37 -13.60 -6.27
C THR A 20 10.77 -13.51 -5.65
N ARG A 21 11.48 -12.42 -5.91
CA ARG A 21 12.76 -12.10 -5.24
C ARG A 21 12.77 -10.61 -4.89
N PRO A 22 13.22 -10.22 -3.68
CA PRO A 22 13.39 -8.80 -3.35
C PRO A 22 14.24 -8.07 -4.40
N LEU A 23 13.79 -6.90 -4.81
CA LEU A 23 14.59 -6.01 -5.64
C LEU A 23 15.57 -5.27 -4.74
N THR A 24 16.85 -5.27 -5.11
CA THR A 24 17.89 -4.63 -4.31
C THR A 24 18.53 -3.46 -5.07
N VAL A 25 18.86 -2.42 -4.31
CA VAL A 25 19.65 -1.28 -4.76
C VAL A 25 20.90 -1.24 -3.88
N ALA A 26 22.08 -1.30 -4.48
CA ALA A 26 23.37 -1.38 -3.77
C ALA A 26 23.39 -2.48 -2.66
N GLY A 27 22.80 -3.67 -2.95
CA GLY A 27 22.73 -4.79 -2.02
C GLY A 27 21.68 -4.68 -0.91
N ARG A 28 20.92 -3.60 -0.84
CA ARG A 28 19.86 -3.34 0.15
C ARG A 28 18.47 -3.51 -0.46
N GLY A 29 17.54 -4.08 0.29
CA GLY A 29 16.15 -4.23 -0.14
C GLY A 29 15.39 -2.92 -0.08
N VAL A 30 14.42 -2.75 -0.97
CA VAL A 30 13.52 -1.58 -0.97
C VAL A 30 12.23 -1.95 -0.26
N VAL A 31 11.97 -1.31 0.86
CA VAL A 31 10.76 -1.50 1.68
C VAL A 31 10.01 -0.18 1.75
N GLY A 32 8.69 -0.24 1.63
CA GLY A 32 7.80 0.89 1.83
C GLY A 32 6.80 0.60 2.95
N ALA A 33 6.37 1.65 3.65
CA ALA A 33 5.22 1.59 4.56
C ALA A 33 4.33 2.79 4.36
N ALA A 34 3.03 2.57 4.49
CA ALA A 34 2.05 3.62 4.25
C ALA A 34 0.89 3.59 5.25
N TRP A 35 0.43 4.78 5.59
CA TRP A 35 -0.86 5.04 6.21
C TRP A 35 -1.84 5.50 5.13
N VAL A 36 -2.96 4.83 5.03
CA VAL A 36 -3.99 5.14 4.03
C VAL A 36 -5.31 5.43 4.74
N VAL A 37 -5.95 6.51 4.36
CA VAL A 37 -7.28 6.87 4.82
C VAL A 37 -8.18 6.89 3.60
N TYR A 38 -9.14 5.98 3.55
CA TYR A 38 -10.19 5.96 2.55
C TYR A 38 -11.39 6.71 3.10
N GLU A 39 -11.77 7.80 2.43
CA GLU A 39 -12.82 8.71 2.87
C GLU A 39 -14.21 8.28 2.36
N ASN A 40 -15.25 8.99 2.77
CA ASN A 40 -16.64 8.63 2.52
C ASN A 40 -17.07 8.59 1.03
N ASP A 41 -16.29 9.18 0.14
CA ASP A 41 -16.48 9.10 -1.31
C ASP A 41 -15.86 7.83 -1.94
N SER A 42 -15.18 7.01 -1.14
CA SER A 42 -14.67 5.70 -1.52
C SER A 42 -15.76 4.63 -1.45
N VAL A 43 -15.55 3.50 -2.14
CA VAL A 43 -16.45 2.32 -2.07
C VAL A 43 -16.59 1.82 -0.62
N LEU A 44 -15.51 1.92 0.17
CA LEU A 44 -15.48 1.64 1.60
C LEU A 44 -14.68 2.75 2.28
N SER A 45 -15.17 3.26 3.41
CA SER A 45 -14.44 4.18 4.28
C SER A 45 -13.74 3.39 5.38
N TYR A 46 -12.42 3.45 5.44
CA TYR A 46 -11.61 2.75 6.43
C TYR A 46 -10.16 3.25 6.43
N ASN A 47 -9.42 2.88 7.46
CA ASN A 47 -8.01 3.17 7.63
C ASN A 47 -7.16 1.93 7.36
N GLU A 48 -5.92 2.16 6.94
CA GLU A 48 -4.99 1.10 6.60
C GLU A 48 -3.56 1.48 6.96
N LEU A 49 -2.84 0.56 7.59
CA LEU A 49 -1.39 0.59 7.75
C LEU A 49 -0.82 -0.60 7.00
N LEU A 50 0.14 -0.37 6.12
CA LEU A 50 0.76 -1.45 5.36
C LEU A 50 2.28 -1.33 5.32
N ARG A 51 2.96 -2.50 5.17
CA ARG A 51 4.34 -2.63 4.74
C ARG A 51 4.39 -3.42 3.44
N ALA A 52 5.23 -2.97 2.53
CA ALA A 52 5.42 -3.62 1.24
C ALA A 52 6.90 -3.70 0.86
N VAL A 53 7.25 -4.73 0.12
CA VAL A 53 8.59 -4.95 -0.43
C VAL A 53 8.53 -4.79 -1.94
N LEU A 54 9.48 -4.07 -2.50
CA LEU A 54 9.66 -4.08 -3.94
C LEU A 54 10.35 -5.39 -4.35
N VAL A 55 9.67 -6.17 -5.18
CA VAL A 55 10.14 -7.49 -5.63
C VAL A 55 10.21 -7.54 -7.15
N ARG A 56 10.80 -8.59 -7.69
CA ARG A 56 10.73 -8.95 -9.11
C ARG A 56 10.12 -10.32 -9.30
N VAL A 57 9.34 -10.46 -10.38
CA VAL A 57 8.86 -11.72 -10.93
C VAL A 57 9.52 -11.86 -12.32
N GLY A 58 10.47 -12.76 -12.45
CA GLY A 58 11.42 -12.72 -13.58
C GLY A 58 12.19 -11.39 -13.57
N ALA A 59 12.16 -10.66 -14.68
CA ALA A 59 12.81 -9.34 -14.81
C ALA A 59 11.86 -8.16 -14.44
N ARG A 60 10.59 -8.41 -14.16
CA ARG A 60 9.59 -7.35 -14.00
C ARG A 60 9.43 -6.93 -12.53
N PRO A 61 9.55 -5.62 -12.19
CA PRO A 61 9.31 -5.14 -10.84
C PRO A 61 7.84 -5.29 -10.44
N ARG A 62 7.61 -5.61 -9.16
CA ARG A 62 6.30 -5.78 -8.53
C ARG A 62 6.36 -5.25 -7.10
N VAL A 63 5.21 -4.97 -6.54
CA VAL A 63 5.05 -4.65 -5.11
C VAL A 63 4.46 -5.87 -4.43
N CYS A 64 5.07 -6.32 -3.34
CA CYS A 64 4.51 -7.35 -2.47
C CYS A 64 4.13 -6.70 -1.15
N ILE A 65 2.86 -6.75 -0.77
CA ILE A 65 2.37 -6.31 0.54
C ILE A 65 2.63 -7.46 1.50
N THR A 66 3.53 -7.27 2.44
CA THR A 66 3.93 -8.33 3.39
C THR A 66 3.09 -8.28 4.66
N ASP A 67 2.71 -7.09 5.09
CA ASP A 67 1.92 -6.86 6.28
C ASP A 67 0.93 -5.74 6.03
N ILE A 68 -0.29 -5.88 6.53
CA ILE A 68 -1.31 -4.87 6.35
C ILE A 68 -2.41 -5.05 7.39
N TRP A 69 -2.81 -3.95 7.99
CA TRP A 69 -3.87 -3.87 8.99
C TRP A 69 -4.91 -2.86 8.54
N VAL A 70 -6.16 -3.15 8.88
CA VAL A 70 -7.34 -2.33 8.54
C VAL A 70 -8.32 -2.31 9.70
N ASP A 71 -9.18 -1.29 9.76
CA ASP A 71 -10.31 -1.21 10.70
C ASP A 71 -11.65 -1.60 10.04
N SER A 72 -11.63 -2.36 8.93
CA SER A 72 -12.80 -2.78 8.19
C SER A 72 -12.77 -4.28 7.89
N GLU A 73 -13.67 -5.06 8.50
CA GLU A 73 -13.83 -6.48 8.22
C GLU A 73 -14.16 -6.75 6.74
N THR A 74 -14.97 -5.90 6.12
CA THR A 74 -15.30 -6.02 4.68
C THR A 74 -14.05 -5.86 3.83
N SER A 75 -13.20 -4.88 4.15
CA SER A 75 -11.92 -4.68 3.46
C SER A 75 -10.96 -5.86 3.65
N LYS A 76 -10.90 -6.42 4.87
CA LYS A 76 -10.10 -7.61 5.19
C LYS A 76 -10.56 -8.81 4.37
N ALA A 77 -11.85 -9.13 4.42
CA ALA A 77 -12.42 -10.27 3.70
C ALA A 77 -12.21 -10.15 2.18
N GLY A 78 -12.55 -9.00 1.60
CA GLY A 78 -12.38 -8.74 0.17
C GLY A 78 -10.91 -8.77 -0.28
N GLY A 79 -10.01 -8.16 0.49
CA GLY A 79 -8.57 -8.13 0.20
C GLY A 79 -7.95 -9.52 0.14
N ARG A 80 -8.30 -10.38 1.10
CA ARG A 80 -7.84 -11.76 1.18
C ARG A 80 -8.41 -12.62 0.05
N ALA A 81 -9.73 -12.57 -0.15
CA ALA A 81 -10.42 -13.43 -1.12
C ALA A 81 -10.09 -13.08 -2.57
N LEU A 82 -10.02 -11.79 -2.90
CA LEU A 82 -9.86 -11.34 -4.28
C LEU A 82 -8.39 -11.26 -4.70
N TRP A 83 -7.48 -10.90 -3.80
CA TRP A 83 -6.11 -10.54 -4.19
C TRP A 83 -5.02 -11.28 -3.40
N GLY A 84 -5.39 -12.05 -2.37
CA GLY A 84 -4.42 -12.72 -1.49
C GLY A 84 -3.62 -11.75 -0.63
N ILE A 85 -4.13 -10.52 -0.40
CA ILE A 85 -3.49 -9.53 0.45
C ILE A 85 -3.71 -9.92 1.92
N PRO A 86 -2.67 -10.05 2.76
CA PRO A 86 -2.75 -10.62 4.11
C PRO A 86 -3.29 -9.62 5.15
N LYS A 87 -4.48 -9.06 4.91
CA LYS A 87 -5.09 -8.06 5.80
C LYS A 87 -5.46 -8.65 7.15
N GLU A 88 -5.08 -7.96 8.22
CA GLU A 88 -5.47 -8.22 9.60
C GLU A 88 -6.24 -7.02 10.18
N MET A 89 -6.88 -7.20 11.34
CA MET A 89 -7.58 -6.12 12.02
C MET A 89 -6.63 -5.34 12.91
N ALA A 90 -6.88 -4.03 13.01
CA ALA A 90 -6.29 -3.16 14.01
C ALA A 90 -7.19 -1.96 14.31
N ASP A 91 -6.96 -1.38 15.49
CA ASP A 91 -7.53 -0.09 15.87
C ASP A 91 -6.59 1.04 15.45
N PHE A 92 -7.17 2.13 14.96
CA PHE A 92 -6.43 3.28 14.47
C PHE A 92 -6.78 4.54 15.25
N ASP A 93 -5.76 5.30 15.62
CA ASP A 93 -5.89 6.66 16.13
C ASP A 93 -5.17 7.61 15.15
N LEU A 94 -5.92 8.56 14.58
CA LEU A 94 -5.46 9.42 13.48
C LEU A 94 -5.85 10.88 13.76
N ASP A 95 -4.84 11.76 13.81
CA ASP A 95 -5.01 13.21 13.80
C ASP A 95 -4.41 13.78 12.50
N ARG A 96 -5.23 14.49 11.73
CA ARG A 96 -4.88 15.10 10.44
C ARG A 96 -4.97 16.62 10.44
N SER A 97 -5.02 17.23 11.60
CA SER A 97 -5.16 18.69 11.75
C SER A 97 -3.94 19.48 11.27
N ASP A 98 -2.73 18.92 11.44
CA ASP A 98 -1.45 19.50 11.01
C ASP A 98 -0.54 18.40 10.44
N GLY A 99 -0.84 17.94 9.23
CA GLY A 99 -0.20 16.80 8.61
C GLY A 99 -0.86 15.47 9.00
N LEU A 100 -0.10 14.48 9.45
CA LEU A 100 -0.63 13.24 10.02
C LEU A 100 0.11 12.90 11.31
N ARG A 101 -0.63 12.60 12.35
CA ARG A 101 -0.18 11.81 13.51
C ARG A 101 -1.03 10.55 13.53
N ALA A 102 -0.39 9.41 13.56
CA ALA A 102 -1.09 8.14 13.48
C ALA A 102 -0.50 7.12 14.43
N SER A 103 -1.35 6.29 15.02
CA SER A 103 -0.96 5.05 15.65
C SER A 103 -1.92 3.92 15.31
N ALA A 104 -1.43 2.70 15.27
CA ALA A 104 -2.24 1.50 15.08
C ALA A 104 -1.87 0.45 16.13
N LYS A 105 -2.89 -0.26 16.62
CA LYS A 105 -2.76 -1.32 17.63
C LYS A 105 -3.55 -2.55 17.18
N SER A 106 -2.97 -3.72 17.34
CA SER A 106 -3.68 -5.01 17.25
C SER A 106 -3.92 -5.55 18.66
N ASP A 107 -4.55 -6.73 18.75
CA ASP A 107 -4.71 -7.45 20.01
C ASP A 107 -3.36 -7.76 20.70
N ASP A 108 -2.28 -7.90 19.90
CA ASP A 108 -0.92 -8.14 20.39
C ASP A 108 -0.21 -6.87 20.86
N GLY A 109 -0.82 -5.68 20.70
CA GLY A 109 -0.27 -4.40 21.15
C GLY A 109 0.00 -3.41 20.02
N LEU A 110 0.85 -2.41 20.31
CA LEU A 110 1.21 -1.36 19.35
C LEU A 110 1.92 -1.95 18.13
N LEU A 111 1.46 -1.61 16.95
CA LEU A 111 2.06 -1.99 15.65
C LEU A 111 3.09 -0.94 15.20
N ALA A 112 2.66 0.31 15.12
CA ALA A 112 3.50 1.44 14.79
C ALA A 112 2.81 2.75 15.13
N GLY A 113 3.63 3.81 15.19
CA GLY A 113 3.21 5.19 15.15
C GLY A 113 3.97 5.95 14.07
N ALA A 114 3.40 7.04 13.58
CA ALA A 114 4.08 7.93 12.66
C ALA A 114 3.59 9.38 12.79
N ALA A 115 4.51 10.32 12.49
CA ALA A 115 4.17 11.71 12.28
C ALA A 115 4.68 12.15 10.91
N PHE A 116 3.79 12.67 10.08
CA PHE A 116 4.12 13.22 8.77
C PHE A 116 3.86 14.72 8.76
N ARG A 117 4.83 15.49 8.28
CA ARG A 117 4.69 16.91 8.02
C ARG A 117 4.86 17.15 6.52
N PRO A 118 3.76 17.44 5.81
CA PRO A 118 3.81 17.76 4.39
C PRO A 118 4.69 18.99 4.15
N GLY A 119 5.42 18.93 3.05
CA GLY A 119 6.30 20.00 2.61
C GLY A 119 5.90 20.49 1.21
N ARG A 120 6.88 20.57 0.32
CA ARG A 120 6.66 21.10 -1.03
C ARG A 120 5.71 20.20 -1.83
N ARG A 121 4.58 20.77 -2.27
CA ARG A 121 3.68 20.15 -3.23
C ARG A 121 4.29 20.20 -4.64
N LEU A 122 4.24 19.08 -5.34
CA LEU A 122 4.62 19.02 -6.74
C LEU A 122 3.42 19.37 -7.64
N PRO A 123 3.65 20.09 -8.76
CA PRO A 123 2.55 20.52 -9.62
C PRO A 123 1.89 19.33 -10.34
N GLY A 124 0.57 19.42 -10.53
CA GLY A 124 -0.23 18.47 -11.27
C GLY A 124 -0.67 17.25 -10.48
N ARG A 125 -1.35 16.33 -11.18
CA ARG A 125 -1.78 15.02 -10.66
C ARG A 125 -0.96 13.93 -11.32
N TRP A 126 -0.34 13.10 -10.49
CA TRP A 126 0.62 12.09 -10.89
C TRP A 126 -0.05 10.73 -11.07
N PRO A 127 -0.04 10.15 -12.27
CA PRO A 127 -0.49 8.79 -12.47
C PRO A 127 0.60 7.82 -12.02
N LEU A 128 0.19 6.74 -11.34
CA LEU A 128 1.06 5.64 -10.97
C LEU A 128 0.41 4.33 -11.38
N SER A 129 1.15 3.47 -12.08
CA SER A 129 0.69 2.15 -12.48
C SER A 129 1.75 1.12 -12.11
N TYR A 130 1.33 0.09 -11.36
CA TYR A 130 2.19 -0.99 -10.93
C TYR A 130 1.38 -2.29 -10.80
N ARG A 131 2.04 -3.38 -10.48
CA ARG A 131 1.34 -4.65 -10.17
C ARG A 131 1.76 -5.13 -8.80
N VAL A 132 0.78 -5.59 -8.05
CA VAL A 132 0.98 -6.27 -6.77
C VAL A 132 1.14 -7.76 -7.04
N ALA A 133 2.12 -8.40 -6.37
CA ALA A 133 2.35 -9.84 -6.45
C ALA A 133 2.10 -10.45 -5.07
N GLN A 134 1.13 -11.36 -4.99
CA GLN A 134 0.68 -12.02 -3.75
C GLN A 134 0.44 -13.50 -3.97
N THR A 135 0.43 -14.27 -2.89
CA THR A 135 -0.02 -15.66 -2.94
C THR A 135 -1.55 -15.72 -2.76
N LEU A 136 -2.24 -16.28 -3.72
CA LEU A 136 -3.67 -16.58 -3.62
C LEU A 136 -3.89 -18.06 -3.93
N SER A 137 -4.51 -18.80 -3.02
CA SER A 137 -4.76 -20.25 -3.15
C SER A 137 -3.50 -21.04 -3.54
N GLY A 138 -2.36 -20.75 -2.89
CA GLY A 138 -1.08 -21.43 -3.11
C GLY A 138 -0.36 -21.05 -4.42
N ARG A 139 -0.88 -20.10 -5.20
CA ARG A 139 -0.29 -19.66 -6.47
C ARG A 139 0.07 -18.18 -6.45
N LEU A 140 1.14 -17.82 -7.14
CA LEU A 140 1.51 -16.42 -7.33
C LEU A 140 0.51 -15.72 -8.24
N LYS A 141 -0.21 -14.74 -7.69
CA LYS A 141 -1.12 -13.86 -8.41
C LYS A 141 -0.52 -12.47 -8.57
N THR A 142 -0.61 -11.90 -9.76
CA THR A 142 -0.22 -10.51 -10.01
C THR A 142 -1.45 -9.69 -10.40
N THR A 143 -1.76 -8.67 -9.60
CA THR A 143 -2.92 -7.79 -9.78
C THR A 143 -2.46 -6.41 -10.23
N PRO A 144 -2.98 -5.86 -11.35
CA PRO A 144 -2.67 -4.49 -11.74
C PRO A 144 -3.29 -3.50 -10.77
N VAL A 145 -2.54 -2.44 -10.46
CA VAL A 145 -2.98 -1.31 -9.64
C VAL A 145 -2.71 -0.04 -10.43
N ARG A 146 -3.71 0.81 -10.52
CA ARG A 146 -3.61 2.14 -11.12
C ARG A 146 -4.06 3.16 -10.10
N SER A 147 -3.29 4.21 -9.95
CA SER A 147 -3.65 5.32 -9.08
C SER A 147 -3.36 6.66 -9.72
N ARG A 148 -3.99 7.69 -9.21
CA ARG A 148 -3.75 9.08 -9.57
C ARG A 148 -3.90 9.93 -8.33
N SER A 149 -2.93 10.80 -8.07
CA SER A 149 -2.90 11.63 -6.86
C SER A 149 -2.18 12.95 -7.08
N THR A 150 -2.40 13.90 -6.19
CA THR A 150 -1.50 15.01 -5.96
C THR A 150 -0.38 14.54 -5.03
N LEU A 151 0.85 14.97 -5.26
CA LEU A 151 2.02 14.54 -4.52
C LEU A 151 2.69 15.71 -3.82
N SER A 152 2.92 15.58 -2.51
CA SER A 152 3.74 16.49 -1.72
C SER A 152 4.93 15.73 -1.12
N LEU A 153 6.12 16.28 -1.15
CA LEU A 153 7.22 15.77 -0.35
C LEU A 153 6.85 15.93 1.13
N ALA A 154 7.29 15.00 1.98
CA ALA A 154 7.02 15.07 3.40
C ALA A 154 8.27 14.73 4.21
N ARG A 155 8.30 15.18 5.46
CA ARG A 155 9.17 14.62 6.50
C ARG A 155 8.33 13.66 7.32
N ALA A 156 8.89 12.50 7.63
CA ALA A 156 8.21 11.51 8.44
C ALA A 156 9.12 10.98 9.54
N ASP A 157 8.55 10.89 10.72
CA ASP A 157 9.13 10.23 11.88
C ASP A 157 8.28 8.99 12.19
N TRP A 158 8.89 7.81 12.17
CA TRP A 158 8.24 6.54 12.45
C TRP A 158 8.71 5.99 13.80
N SER A 159 7.81 5.33 14.48
CA SER A 159 8.09 4.57 15.69
C SER A 159 7.43 3.20 15.62
N ALA A 160 8.10 2.17 16.07
CA ALA A 160 7.56 0.82 16.19
C ALA A 160 8.20 0.13 17.40
N PRO A 161 7.49 -0.80 18.06
CA PRO A 161 8.06 -1.60 19.12
C PRO A 161 9.22 -2.47 18.63
N ASP A 162 10.24 -2.68 19.43
CA ASP A 162 11.44 -3.44 19.06
C ASP A 162 11.14 -4.90 18.69
N SER A 163 10.05 -5.46 19.16
CA SER A 163 9.60 -6.84 18.86
C SER A 163 8.41 -6.90 17.90
N GLY A 164 7.93 -5.78 17.38
CA GLY A 164 6.75 -5.72 16.50
C GLY A 164 7.09 -6.05 15.04
N PRO A 165 6.09 -6.35 14.23
CA PRO A 165 6.29 -6.68 12.81
C PRO A 165 6.94 -5.55 12.01
N LEU A 166 6.83 -4.31 12.47
CA LEU A 166 7.36 -3.11 11.80
C LEU A 166 8.61 -2.55 12.47
N TRP A 167 9.24 -3.28 13.42
CA TRP A 167 10.36 -2.81 14.23
C TRP A 167 11.50 -2.15 13.42
N ALA A 168 11.86 -2.73 12.28
CA ALA A 168 12.94 -2.23 11.45
C ALA A 168 12.69 -0.82 10.87
N LEU A 169 11.42 -0.42 10.76
CA LEU A 169 11.05 0.90 10.24
C LEU A 169 11.28 2.03 11.27
N GLY A 170 11.24 1.69 12.57
CA GLY A 170 11.52 2.62 13.66
C GLY A 170 13.01 2.91 13.86
N LEU A 171 13.91 2.04 13.36
CA LEU A 171 15.34 2.14 13.60
C LEU A 171 16.07 3.14 12.70
N SER A 172 15.51 3.50 11.56
CA SER A 172 16.18 4.34 10.59
C SER A 172 15.23 5.35 9.94
N ARG A 173 15.79 6.49 9.54
CA ARG A 173 15.02 7.46 8.80
C ARG A 173 14.69 6.94 7.40
N PRO A 174 13.47 7.20 6.90
CA PRO A 174 13.13 6.88 5.52
C PRO A 174 14.01 7.64 4.53
N LEU A 175 14.32 6.98 3.42
CA LEU A 175 15.02 7.60 2.29
C LEU A 175 14.18 8.73 1.67
N ILE A 176 12.88 8.51 1.56
CA ILE A 176 11.91 9.48 1.06
C ILE A 176 10.58 9.26 1.75
N SER A 177 9.87 10.35 2.00
CA SER A 177 8.48 10.33 2.45
C SER A 177 7.65 11.30 1.62
N VAL A 178 6.42 10.90 1.33
CA VAL A 178 5.48 11.68 0.53
C VAL A 178 4.07 11.60 1.10
N GLU A 179 3.31 12.66 0.90
CA GLU A 179 1.86 12.65 1.01
C GLU A 179 1.27 12.56 -0.40
N LEU A 180 0.30 11.67 -0.57
CA LEU A 180 -0.53 11.55 -1.76
C LEU A 180 -1.96 11.93 -1.37
N SER A 181 -2.36 13.14 -1.72
CA SER A 181 -3.72 13.66 -1.51
C SER A 181 -4.57 13.50 -2.77
N ASP A 182 -5.89 13.58 -2.61
CA ASP A 182 -6.86 13.36 -3.70
C ASP A 182 -6.57 12.09 -4.49
N PHE A 183 -6.14 11.04 -3.80
CA PHE A 183 -5.72 9.82 -4.48
C PHE A 183 -6.93 8.97 -4.86
N GLN A 184 -6.89 8.51 -6.09
CA GLN A 184 -7.82 7.52 -6.63
C GLN A 184 -7.01 6.26 -6.92
N ILE A 185 -7.48 5.11 -6.44
CA ILE A 185 -6.80 3.84 -6.65
C ILE A 185 -7.79 2.79 -7.16
N ARG A 186 -7.35 1.99 -8.12
CA ARG A 186 -8.12 0.86 -8.66
C ARG A 186 -7.25 -0.38 -8.64
N PHE A 187 -7.79 -1.44 -8.06
CA PHE A 187 -7.22 -2.78 -8.06
C PHE A 187 -7.94 -3.64 -9.10
N GLY A 188 -7.17 -4.48 -9.80
CA GLY A 188 -7.69 -5.38 -10.81
C GLY A 188 -7.81 -4.75 -12.20
N GLU A 189 -8.28 -5.54 -13.16
CA GLU A 189 -8.61 -5.06 -14.49
C GLU A 189 -9.99 -4.40 -14.45
N ALA A 190 -10.18 -3.33 -15.22
CA ALA A 190 -11.52 -2.79 -15.41
C ALA A 190 -12.41 -3.91 -15.96
N ALA A 191 -13.62 -4.07 -15.40
CA ALA A 191 -14.61 -4.93 -16.03
C ALA A 191 -14.70 -4.52 -17.51
N ALA A 192 -14.59 -5.48 -18.42
CA ALA A 192 -14.83 -5.19 -19.82
C ALA A 192 -16.23 -4.58 -19.96
N ASP A 193 -16.33 -3.43 -20.61
CA ASP A 193 -17.64 -2.89 -20.93
C ASP A 193 -18.46 -4.00 -21.60
N PRO A 194 -19.72 -4.22 -21.18
CA PRO A 194 -20.57 -5.17 -21.86
C PRO A 194 -20.62 -4.77 -23.35
N PRO A 195 -20.56 -5.74 -24.28
CA PRO A 195 -20.59 -5.43 -25.70
C PRO A 195 -21.82 -4.56 -25.97
N ARG A 196 -21.60 -3.38 -26.52
CA ARG A 196 -22.69 -2.49 -26.94
C ARG A 196 -23.61 -3.31 -27.84
N ALA A 197 -24.86 -3.46 -27.40
CA ALA A 197 -25.89 -4.09 -28.22
C ALA A 197 -25.86 -3.42 -29.60
N ARG A 198 -25.63 -4.21 -30.64
CA ARG A 198 -25.76 -3.72 -32.01
C ARG A 198 -27.19 -3.22 -32.16
N SER A 199 -27.37 -1.94 -32.37
CA SER A 199 -28.65 -1.41 -32.79
C SER A 199 -28.96 -2.07 -34.13
N GLU A 200 -29.94 -2.98 -34.13
CA GLU A 200 -30.50 -3.49 -35.35
C GLU A 200 -31.08 -2.29 -36.13
N ARG A 201 -30.50 -1.98 -37.28
CA ARG A 201 -31.12 -1.09 -38.25
C ARG A 201 -32.39 -1.78 -38.75
N PRO A 202 -33.54 -1.11 -38.72
CA PRO A 202 -34.68 -1.64 -39.42
C PRO A 202 -34.34 -1.71 -40.91
N ALA A 203 -34.64 -2.87 -41.52
CA ALA A 203 -34.51 -3.07 -42.96
C ALA A 203 -35.55 -2.20 -43.72
N PRO A 204 -35.23 -1.82 -45.00
CA PRO A 204 -36.05 -0.95 -45.81
C PRO A 204 -37.40 -1.57 -46.21
#